data_d79bf322cab175befe6218490209cc46
#
_entry.id   d79bf322cab175befe6218490209cc46
#
_cell.length_a   1.000
_cell.length_b   1.000
_cell.length_c   1.000
_cell.angle_alpha   90.00
_cell.angle_beta   90.00
_cell.angle_gamma   90.00
#
_symmetry.space_group_name_H-M   'P 1'
#
loop_
_entity.id
_entity.type
_entity.pdbx_description
1 polymer ?
#
loop_
_entity_poly.entity_id
_entity_poly.type
_entity_poly.pdbx_seq_one_letter_code
_entity_poly.pdbx_strand_id
1 'polypeptide(L)'
;MNQQDDVIDGGIAAATETAILQLGEGDFSGLKVYATQHLGPAVIYAALGLAVVFAGYLVAQYLSKVVSRPICRRVDETLGKFVGKLIFYCVLGSITAAVLSKLGAPLGGLAAMLAATGFAVGLAFQGTLSNFAAGVLMLVFRPFKVGDLITAGGVTGKVNEIDLFNTTIDTADNRRIIVPNGAISAGTIENVSFHPHRRIEVVVGVDYNADLSETRLALEKAAAALKSQTIQGEGRGVAVVLAGLGDSAVEWKVRVWVAVADYWSAQECLIGEVKQGLDSVGISIPFPQMDVHFNQIDSAELPRRRPRVRPLRRENHDAFTGSAGSDRP
;
A
#
# COMPACT_ATOMS: atom_id res chain seq x y z
N MET A 1 0.47 -47.48 -2.40
CA MET A 1 1.47 -48.58 -2.44
C MET A 1 0.75 -49.71 -3.20
N ASN A 2 1.09 -49.87 -4.48
CA ASN A 2 0.32 -50.70 -5.41
C ASN A 2 0.83 -52.16 -5.33
N GLN A 3 -0.06 -53.13 -5.18
CA GLN A 3 0.21 -54.57 -5.28
C GLN A 3 0.96 -54.98 -6.56
N GLN A 4 0.98 -54.14 -7.59
CA GLN A 4 1.71 -54.40 -8.83
C GLN A 4 3.22 -54.19 -8.71
N ASP A 5 3.67 -53.30 -7.81
CA ASP A 5 5.11 -52.99 -7.65
C ASP A 5 5.80 -54.14 -6.87
N ASP A 6 5.11 -54.72 -5.89
CA ASP A 6 5.62 -55.87 -5.11
C ASP A 6 5.75 -57.16 -5.94
N VAL A 7 4.88 -57.33 -6.96
CA VAL A 7 4.93 -58.53 -7.88
C VAL A 7 6.05 -58.38 -8.92
N ILE A 8 6.37 -57.16 -9.31
CA ILE A 8 7.44 -56.90 -10.29
C ILE A 8 8.80 -57.02 -9.60
N ASP A 9 8.95 -56.50 -8.38
CA ASP A 9 10.21 -56.60 -7.62
C ASP A 9 10.52 -58.04 -7.20
N GLY A 10 9.52 -58.82 -6.77
CA GLY A 10 9.66 -60.24 -6.50
C GLY A 10 10.03 -61.08 -7.74
N GLY A 11 9.51 -60.68 -8.92
CA GLY A 11 9.81 -61.35 -10.18
C GLY A 11 11.25 -61.09 -10.68
N ILE A 12 11.73 -59.85 -10.51
CA ILE A 12 13.11 -59.48 -10.90
C ILE A 12 14.13 -60.14 -9.95
N ALA A 13 13.87 -60.17 -8.64
CA ALA A 13 14.74 -60.80 -7.64
C ALA A 13 14.87 -62.31 -7.94
N ALA A 14 13.75 -63.01 -8.21
CA ALA A 14 13.75 -64.43 -8.54
C ALA A 14 14.45 -64.72 -9.87
N ALA A 15 14.29 -63.87 -10.87
CA ALA A 15 14.96 -63.99 -12.17
C ALA A 15 16.48 -63.73 -12.09
N THR A 16 16.92 -62.83 -11.23
CA THR A 16 18.36 -62.58 -10.93
C THR A 16 18.99 -63.74 -10.21
N GLU A 17 18.29 -64.35 -9.24
CA GLU A 17 18.79 -65.46 -8.48
C GLU A 17 18.92 -66.72 -9.35
N THR A 18 17.95 -66.99 -10.23
CA THR A 18 18.03 -68.10 -11.20
C THR A 18 19.13 -67.89 -12.24
N ALA A 19 19.33 -66.65 -12.73
CA ALA A 19 20.40 -66.32 -13.66
C ALA A 19 21.80 -66.49 -13.05
N ILE A 20 21.96 -66.17 -11.74
CA ILE A 20 23.23 -66.36 -11.00
C ILE A 20 23.51 -67.84 -10.79
N LEU A 21 22.51 -68.63 -10.44
CA LEU A 21 22.66 -70.10 -10.23
C LEU A 21 23.06 -70.79 -11.56
N GLN A 22 22.45 -70.46 -12.68
CA GLN A 22 22.78 -71.00 -13.98
C GLN A 22 24.17 -70.60 -14.49
N LEU A 23 24.65 -69.40 -14.11
CA LEU A 23 26.03 -68.96 -14.34
C LEU A 23 27.05 -69.86 -13.62
N GLY A 24 26.73 -70.34 -12.42
CA GLY A 24 27.57 -71.30 -11.65
C GLY A 24 27.70 -72.66 -12.34
N GLU A 25 26.74 -73.07 -13.20
CA GLU A 25 26.73 -74.30 -13.97
C GLU A 25 27.28 -74.15 -15.40
N GLY A 26 27.74 -72.92 -15.78
CA GLY A 26 28.29 -72.65 -17.13
C GLY A 26 27.22 -72.46 -18.22
N ASP A 27 25.95 -72.37 -17.85
CA ASP A 27 24.84 -72.13 -18.80
C ASP A 27 24.51 -70.64 -18.91
N PHE A 28 24.81 -70.03 -20.03
CA PHE A 28 24.54 -68.61 -20.37
C PHE A 28 23.13 -68.33 -20.92
N SER A 29 22.28 -69.35 -20.99
CA SER A 29 20.91 -69.20 -21.53
C SER A 29 20.02 -68.31 -20.66
N GLY A 30 20.11 -68.41 -19.31
CA GLY A 30 19.39 -67.60 -18.36
C GLY A 30 19.82 -66.14 -18.40
N LEU A 31 21.11 -65.90 -18.60
CA LEU A 31 21.64 -64.52 -18.75
C LEU A 31 21.12 -63.85 -20.03
N LYS A 32 21.04 -64.60 -21.14
CA LYS A 32 20.44 -64.08 -22.38
C LYS A 32 18.96 -63.73 -22.22
N VAL A 33 18.19 -64.59 -21.56
CA VAL A 33 16.76 -64.32 -21.29
C VAL A 33 16.58 -63.13 -20.40
N TYR A 34 17.35 -62.98 -19.33
CA TYR A 34 17.35 -61.83 -18.43
C TYR A 34 17.72 -60.53 -19.18
N ALA A 35 18.79 -60.58 -19.98
CA ALA A 35 19.23 -59.45 -20.75
C ALA A 35 18.20 -58.96 -21.77
N THR A 36 17.51 -59.91 -22.46
CA THR A 36 16.49 -59.53 -23.48
C THR A 36 15.15 -59.11 -22.87
N GLN A 37 14.74 -59.71 -21.75
CA GLN A 37 13.43 -59.44 -21.15
C GLN A 37 13.43 -58.25 -20.21
N HIS A 38 14.52 -58.02 -19.47
CA HIS A 38 14.60 -56.95 -18.45
C HIS A 38 15.57 -55.81 -18.83
N LEU A 39 16.79 -56.14 -19.25
CA LEU A 39 17.78 -55.12 -19.57
C LEU A 39 17.49 -54.39 -20.91
N GLY A 40 17.00 -55.13 -21.92
CA GLY A 40 16.71 -54.56 -23.22
C GLY A 40 15.66 -53.45 -23.20
N PRO A 41 14.46 -53.68 -22.62
CA PRO A 41 13.48 -52.63 -22.45
C PRO A 41 13.96 -51.48 -21.57
N ALA A 42 14.64 -51.79 -20.44
CA ALA A 42 15.16 -50.72 -19.54
C ALA A 42 16.16 -49.80 -20.22
N VAL A 43 17.07 -50.34 -21.05
CA VAL A 43 18.01 -49.56 -21.84
C VAL A 43 17.29 -48.71 -22.88
N ILE A 44 16.27 -49.26 -23.54
CA ILE A 44 15.47 -48.52 -24.54
C ILE A 44 14.73 -47.35 -23.84
N TYR A 45 14.08 -47.57 -22.70
CA TYR A 45 13.42 -46.49 -21.96
C TYR A 45 14.38 -45.44 -21.43
N ALA A 46 15.58 -45.86 -20.98
CA ALA A 46 16.63 -44.93 -20.56
C ALA A 46 17.15 -44.08 -21.73
N ALA A 47 17.38 -44.73 -22.90
CA ALA A 47 17.83 -44.04 -24.12
C ALA A 47 16.75 -43.05 -24.62
N LEU A 48 15.48 -43.46 -24.61
CA LEU A 48 14.36 -42.61 -24.97
C LEU A 48 14.25 -41.42 -23.99
N GLY A 49 14.36 -41.69 -22.68
CA GLY A 49 14.39 -40.64 -21.66
C GLY A 49 15.53 -39.64 -21.87
N LEU A 50 16.71 -40.10 -22.20
CA LEU A 50 17.86 -39.24 -22.50
C LEU A 50 17.62 -38.41 -23.78
N ALA A 51 17.01 -39.01 -24.82
CA ALA A 51 16.65 -38.27 -26.02
C ALA A 51 15.60 -37.18 -25.76
N VAL A 52 14.61 -37.43 -24.86
CA VAL A 52 13.62 -36.47 -24.44
C VAL A 52 14.27 -35.32 -23.62
N VAL A 53 15.18 -35.62 -22.71
CA VAL A 53 15.93 -34.60 -21.96
C VAL A 53 16.78 -33.77 -22.90
N PHE A 54 17.45 -34.36 -23.87
CA PHE A 54 18.22 -33.64 -24.87
C PHE A 54 17.35 -32.74 -25.76
N ALA A 55 16.20 -33.21 -26.22
CA ALA A 55 15.24 -32.38 -26.91
C ALA A 55 14.73 -31.25 -26.02
N GLY A 56 14.47 -31.55 -24.74
CA GLY A 56 14.10 -30.57 -23.70
C GLY A 56 15.16 -29.50 -23.49
N TYR A 57 16.44 -29.88 -23.49
CA TYR A 57 17.56 -28.94 -23.44
C TYR A 57 17.54 -27.94 -24.62
N LEU A 58 17.29 -28.42 -25.85
CA LEU A 58 17.20 -27.56 -27.02
C LEU A 58 16.01 -26.59 -26.90
N VAL A 59 14.86 -27.09 -26.46
CA VAL A 59 13.66 -26.27 -26.20
C VAL A 59 13.92 -25.24 -25.12
N ALA A 60 14.51 -25.63 -24.00
CA ALA A 60 14.86 -24.73 -22.91
C ALA A 60 15.82 -23.63 -23.37
N GLN A 61 16.83 -23.97 -24.17
CA GLN A 61 17.78 -23.03 -24.74
C GLN A 61 17.09 -22.05 -25.72
N TYR A 62 16.17 -22.55 -26.54
CA TYR A 62 15.41 -21.72 -27.47
C TYR A 62 14.51 -20.74 -26.74
N LEU A 63 13.69 -21.21 -25.78
CA LEU A 63 12.82 -20.35 -24.96
C LEU A 63 13.62 -19.29 -24.18
N SER A 64 14.70 -19.73 -23.54
CA SER A 64 15.60 -18.82 -22.82
C SER A 64 16.09 -17.68 -23.74
N LYS A 65 16.54 -18.00 -24.96
CA LYS A 65 17.01 -17.00 -25.94
C LYS A 65 15.87 -16.09 -26.44
N VAL A 66 14.70 -16.64 -26.71
CA VAL A 66 13.54 -15.85 -27.18
C VAL A 66 13.12 -14.82 -26.17
N VAL A 67 13.07 -15.18 -24.88
CA VAL A 67 12.65 -14.26 -23.81
C VAL A 67 13.80 -13.32 -23.37
N SER A 68 15.03 -13.81 -23.24
CA SER A 68 16.13 -12.98 -22.74
C SER A 68 16.59 -11.90 -23.73
N ARG A 69 16.59 -12.19 -25.05
CA ARG A 69 17.07 -11.25 -26.07
C ARG A 69 16.39 -9.88 -26.07
N PRO A 70 15.03 -9.78 -26.07
CA PRO A 70 14.35 -8.49 -26.03
C PRO A 70 14.60 -7.74 -24.71
N ILE A 71 14.70 -8.47 -23.59
CA ILE A 71 14.99 -7.86 -22.28
C ILE A 71 16.41 -7.28 -22.25
N CYS A 72 17.41 -8.05 -22.69
CA CYS A 72 18.80 -7.56 -22.79
C CYS A 72 18.95 -6.31 -23.68
N ARG A 73 18.11 -6.19 -24.73
CA ARG A 73 18.23 -5.06 -25.68
C ARG A 73 17.44 -3.82 -25.26
N ARG A 74 16.35 -3.97 -24.52
CA ARG A 74 15.40 -2.87 -24.24
C ARG A 74 15.38 -2.41 -22.78
N VAL A 75 15.82 -3.25 -21.84
CA VAL A 75 15.74 -2.99 -20.41
C VAL A 75 17.13 -2.98 -19.79
N ASP A 76 17.71 -4.15 -19.57
CA ASP A 76 19.01 -4.31 -18.94
C ASP A 76 19.62 -5.68 -19.31
N GLU A 77 20.94 -5.69 -19.56
CA GLU A 77 21.65 -6.91 -19.97
C GLU A 77 21.70 -7.94 -18.83
N THR A 78 21.88 -7.48 -17.60
CA THR A 78 21.99 -8.34 -16.42
C THR A 78 20.65 -9.01 -16.12
N LEU A 79 19.57 -8.22 -16.15
CA LEU A 79 18.20 -8.73 -15.98
C LEU A 79 17.84 -9.74 -17.05
N GLY A 80 18.16 -9.45 -18.32
CA GLY A 80 17.89 -10.36 -19.42
C GLY A 80 18.62 -11.70 -19.29
N LYS A 81 19.89 -11.68 -18.88
CA LYS A 81 20.69 -12.88 -18.59
C LYS A 81 20.13 -13.69 -17.42
N PHE A 82 19.72 -13.00 -16.35
CA PHE A 82 19.10 -13.64 -15.18
C PHE A 82 17.81 -14.36 -15.54
N VAL A 83 16.86 -13.66 -16.19
CA VAL A 83 15.58 -14.23 -16.63
C VAL A 83 15.80 -15.40 -17.60
N GLY A 84 16.75 -15.27 -18.52
CA GLY A 84 17.10 -16.35 -19.44
C GLY A 84 17.57 -17.62 -18.74
N LYS A 85 18.48 -17.48 -17.75
CA LYS A 85 18.94 -18.61 -16.92
C LYS A 85 17.81 -19.23 -16.11
N LEU A 86 16.96 -18.39 -15.50
CA LEU A 86 15.81 -18.86 -14.71
C LEU A 86 14.89 -19.74 -15.56
N ILE A 87 14.49 -19.25 -16.74
CA ILE A 87 13.63 -19.99 -17.68
C ILE A 87 14.31 -21.29 -18.11
N PHE A 88 15.59 -21.23 -18.45
CA PHE A 88 16.34 -22.41 -18.87
C PHE A 88 16.31 -23.50 -17.81
N TYR A 89 16.66 -23.18 -16.55
CA TYR A 89 16.69 -24.17 -15.46
C TYR A 89 15.30 -24.65 -15.07
N CYS A 90 14.27 -23.79 -15.08
CA CYS A 90 12.89 -24.19 -14.80
C CYS A 90 12.36 -25.18 -15.84
N VAL A 91 12.56 -24.90 -17.13
CA VAL A 91 12.09 -25.78 -18.22
C VAL A 91 12.88 -27.09 -18.22
N LEU A 92 14.21 -27.03 -18.15
CA LEU A 92 15.04 -28.22 -18.15
C LEU A 92 14.77 -29.11 -16.92
N GLY A 93 14.65 -28.48 -15.74
CA GLY A 93 14.33 -29.19 -14.49
C GLY A 93 12.96 -29.88 -14.55
N SER A 94 11.95 -29.21 -15.07
CA SER A 94 10.58 -29.77 -15.23
C SER A 94 10.58 -30.98 -16.18
N ILE A 95 11.27 -30.89 -17.31
CA ILE A 95 11.36 -31.99 -18.28
C ILE A 95 12.14 -33.16 -17.68
N THR A 96 13.27 -32.89 -17.02
CA THR A 96 14.07 -33.91 -16.36
C THR A 96 13.28 -34.61 -15.25
N ALA A 97 12.58 -33.88 -14.42
CA ALA A 97 11.70 -34.44 -13.39
C ALA A 97 10.60 -35.30 -13.98
N ALA A 98 9.96 -34.87 -15.08
CA ALA A 98 8.94 -35.66 -15.76
C ALA A 98 9.47 -36.98 -16.32
N VAL A 99 10.68 -36.96 -16.89
CA VAL A 99 11.35 -38.19 -17.39
C VAL A 99 11.71 -39.14 -16.27
N LEU A 100 12.31 -38.61 -15.17
CA LEU A 100 12.66 -39.42 -14.00
C LEU A 100 11.44 -40.05 -13.34
N SER A 101 10.32 -39.32 -13.27
CA SER A 101 9.06 -39.85 -12.76
C SER A 101 8.53 -41.03 -13.61
N LYS A 102 8.70 -40.93 -14.93
CA LYS A 102 8.32 -42.04 -15.86
C LYS A 102 9.23 -43.24 -15.74
N LEU A 103 10.48 -43.04 -15.33
CA LEU A 103 11.46 -44.10 -15.05
C LEU A 103 11.31 -44.71 -13.64
N GLY A 104 10.27 -44.33 -12.88
CA GLY A 104 9.98 -44.89 -11.58
C GLY A 104 10.72 -44.24 -10.39
N ALA A 105 11.38 -43.06 -10.60
CA ALA A 105 12.06 -42.37 -9.50
C ALA A 105 11.00 -41.78 -8.51
N PRO A 106 11.18 -41.96 -7.19
CA PRO A 106 10.27 -41.47 -6.16
C PRO A 106 10.46 -39.97 -5.96
N LEU A 107 9.82 -39.16 -6.80
CA LEU A 107 9.97 -37.68 -6.78
C LEU A 107 9.03 -36.98 -5.80
N GLY A 108 8.23 -37.70 -4.99
CA GLY A 108 7.26 -37.12 -4.07
C GLY A 108 7.87 -36.12 -3.08
N GLY A 109 9.02 -36.49 -2.48
CA GLY A 109 9.75 -35.60 -1.57
C GLY A 109 10.29 -34.33 -2.27
N LEU A 110 10.81 -34.46 -3.49
CA LEU A 110 11.29 -33.32 -4.28
C LEU A 110 10.13 -32.40 -4.67
N ALA A 111 9.01 -32.96 -5.08
CA ALA A 111 7.81 -32.17 -5.41
C ALA A 111 7.29 -31.40 -4.19
N ALA A 112 7.25 -32.02 -3.01
CA ALA A 112 6.87 -31.36 -1.76
C ALA A 112 7.83 -30.22 -1.41
N MET A 113 9.15 -30.42 -1.54
CA MET A 113 10.15 -29.38 -1.30
C MET A 113 10.00 -28.21 -2.29
N LEU A 114 9.80 -28.48 -3.56
CA LEU A 114 9.60 -27.43 -4.57
C LEU A 114 8.29 -26.68 -4.33
N ALA A 115 7.22 -27.36 -3.91
CA ALA A 115 5.95 -26.72 -3.56
C ALA A 115 6.12 -25.78 -2.35
N ALA A 116 6.80 -26.24 -1.28
CA ALA A 116 7.09 -25.42 -0.10
C ALA A 116 7.95 -24.20 -0.45
N THR A 117 8.99 -24.40 -1.28
CA THR A 117 9.85 -23.29 -1.76
C THR A 117 9.05 -22.31 -2.62
N GLY A 118 8.23 -22.79 -3.55
CA GLY A 118 7.36 -21.96 -4.38
C GLY A 118 6.35 -21.14 -3.55
N PHE A 119 5.78 -21.76 -2.52
CA PHE A 119 4.91 -21.05 -1.57
C PHE A 119 5.65 -19.95 -0.81
N ALA A 120 6.85 -20.24 -0.29
CA ALA A 120 7.67 -19.24 0.41
C ALA A 120 8.04 -18.05 -0.52
N VAL A 121 8.41 -18.35 -1.77
CA VAL A 121 8.67 -17.31 -2.79
C VAL A 121 7.40 -16.51 -3.08
N GLY A 122 6.25 -17.18 -3.23
CA GLY A 122 4.96 -16.51 -3.43
C GLY A 122 4.61 -15.54 -2.30
N LEU A 123 4.83 -15.94 -1.04
CA LEU A 123 4.66 -15.07 0.13
C LEU A 123 5.63 -13.87 0.10
N ALA A 124 6.88 -14.07 -0.30
CA ALA A 124 7.85 -12.99 -0.41
C ALA A 124 7.45 -11.95 -1.48
N PHE A 125 6.80 -12.37 -2.55
CA PHE A 125 6.31 -11.49 -3.64
C PHE A 125 4.87 -10.99 -3.45
N GLN A 126 4.19 -11.37 -2.37
CA GLN A 126 2.77 -11.04 -2.14
C GLN A 126 2.48 -9.54 -2.28
N GLY A 127 3.33 -8.67 -1.69
CA GLY A 127 3.16 -7.22 -1.77
C GLY A 127 3.30 -6.68 -3.19
N THR A 128 4.26 -7.19 -3.95
CA THR A 128 4.47 -6.77 -5.34
C THR A 128 3.30 -7.21 -6.22
N LEU A 129 2.81 -8.44 -6.04
CA LEU A 129 1.67 -8.96 -6.79
C LEU A 129 0.37 -8.20 -6.44
N SER A 130 0.20 -7.82 -5.19
CA SER A 130 -0.92 -6.98 -4.75
C SER A 130 -0.90 -5.60 -5.44
N ASN A 131 0.27 -4.94 -5.50
CA ASN A 131 0.41 -3.67 -6.21
C ASN A 131 0.14 -3.80 -7.70
N PHE A 132 0.63 -4.86 -8.33
CA PHE A 132 0.34 -5.16 -9.74
C PHE A 132 -1.14 -5.34 -9.99
N ALA A 133 -1.82 -6.18 -9.19
CA ALA A 133 -3.25 -6.42 -9.32
C ALA A 133 -4.06 -5.13 -9.14
N ALA A 134 -3.72 -4.32 -8.14
CA ALA A 134 -4.34 -3.01 -7.91
C ALA A 134 -4.13 -2.06 -9.11
N GLY A 135 -2.92 -2.01 -9.69
CA GLY A 135 -2.63 -1.22 -10.88
C GLY A 135 -3.48 -1.62 -12.08
N VAL A 136 -3.58 -2.92 -12.35
CA VAL A 136 -4.46 -3.45 -13.41
C VAL A 136 -5.92 -3.08 -13.17
N LEU A 137 -6.42 -3.24 -11.93
CA LEU A 137 -7.80 -2.86 -11.58
C LEU A 137 -8.05 -1.36 -11.80
N MET A 138 -7.11 -0.49 -11.40
CA MET A 138 -7.24 0.96 -11.63
C MET A 138 -7.25 1.32 -13.12
N LEU A 139 -6.45 0.66 -13.94
CA LEU A 139 -6.43 0.88 -15.39
C LEU A 139 -7.70 0.37 -16.09
N VAL A 140 -8.31 -0.71 -15.59
CA VAL A 140 -9.54 -1.31 -16.15
C VAL A 140 -10.78 -0.54 -15.69
N PHE A 141 -10.98 -0.40 -14.36
CA PHE A 141 -12.18 0.20 -13.78
C PHE A 141 -12.14 1.72 -13.75
N ARG A 142 -10.95 2.33 -13.81
CA ARG A 142 -10.71 3.76 -13.88
C ARG A 142 -11.49 4.58 -12.84
N PRO A 143 -11.35 4.33 -11.54
CA PRO A 143 -11.99 5.15 -10.51
C PRO A 143 -11.53 6.61 -10.57
N PHE A 144 -10.35 6.85 -11.12
CA PHE A 144 -9.80 8.17 -11.48
C PHE A 144 -8.93 8.04 -12.75
N LYS A 145 -8.56 9.16 -13.34
CA LYS A 145 -7.75 9.24 -14.56
C LYS A 145 -6.52 10.10 -14.33
N VAL A 146 -5.54 9.97 -15.21
CA VAL A 146 -4.42 10.91 -15.30
C VAL A 146 -4.96 12.32 -15.52
N GLY A 147 -4.52 13.27 -14.72
CA GLY A 147 -4.99 14.64 -14.69
C GLY A 147 -6.02 14.95 -13.62
N ASP A 148 -6.67 13.95 -13.01
CA ASP A 148 -7.62 14.17 -11.92
C ASP A 148 -6.91 14.62 -10.63
N LEU A 149 -7.58 15.45 -9.85
CA LEU A 149 -7.20 15.80 -8.48
C LEU A 149 -7.86 14.79 -7.54
N ILE A 150 -7.05 14.01 -6.85
CA ILE A 150 -7.52 12.97 -5.94
C ILE A 150 -6.90 13.09 -4.55
N THR A 151 -7.60 12.53 -3.56
CA THR A 151 -7.04 12.20 -2.25
C THR A 151 -7.05 10.69 -2.11
N ALA A 152 -5.89 10.05 -2.12
CA ALA A 152 -5.75 8.61 -2.02
C ALA A 152 -4.39 8.23 -1.43
N GLY A 153 -4.32 7.11 -0.68
CA GLY A 153 -3.08 6.67 -0.05
C GLY A 153 -2.46 7.69 0.92
N GLY A 154 -3.28 8.56 1.53
CA GLY A 154 -2.82 9.63 2.42
C GLY A 154 -2.25 10.87 1.72
N VAL A 155 -2.36 10.95 0.39
CA VAL A 155 -1.83 12.05 -0.42
C VAL A 155 -2.95 12.73 -1.18
N THR A 156 -2.94 14.07 -1.21
CA THR A 156 -3.81 14.87 -2.07
C THR A 156 -2.97 15.53 -3.17
N GLY A 157 -3.37 15.33 -4.43
CA GLY A 157 -2.67 15.92 -5.56
C GLY A 157 -3.22 15.48 -6.90
N LYS A 158 -2.64 16.01 -7.96
CA LYS A 158 -2.99 15.69 -9.34
C LYS A 158 -2.29 14.42 -9.80
N VAL A 159 -3.03 13.47 -10.33
CA VAL A 159 -2.47 12.24 -10.90
C VAL A 159 -1.67 12.58 -12.14
N ASN A 160 -0.37 12.30 -12.11
CA ASN A 160 0.53 12.48 -13.24
C ASN A 160 0.60 11.22 -14.12
N GLU A 161 0.72 10.05 -13.49
CA GLU A 161 0.89 8.78 -14.19
C GLU A 161 0.37 7.60 -13.34
N ILE A 162 -0.17 6.58 -13.99
CA ILE A 162 -0.60 5.33 -13.36
C ILE A 162 0.19 4.19 -14.00
N ASP A 163 1.18 3.67 -13.27
CA ASP A 163 1.98 2.53 -13.66
C ASP A 163 1.41 1.21 -13.12
N LEU A 164 2.02 0.09 -13.50
CA LEU A 164 1.59 -1.25 -13.06
C LEU A 164 1.71 -1.47 -11.54
N PHE A 165 2.69 -0.84 -10.88
CA PHE A 165 2.97 -1.07 -9.46
C PHE A 165 2.70 0.15 -8.59
N ASN A 166 2.76 1.34 -9.16
CA ASN A 166 2.66 2.61 -8.45
C ASN A 166 1.90 3.65 -9.28
N THR A 167 1.41 4.66 -8.58
CA THR A 167 0.80 5.86 -9.18
C THR A 167 1.59 7.07 -8.74
N THR A 168 1.94 7.93 -9.67
CA THR A 168 2.65 9.18 -9.42
C THR A 168 1.65 10.31 -9.28
N ILE A 169 1.74 11.05 -8.17
CA ILE A 169 0.86 12.16 -7.81
C ILE A 169 1.71 13.41 -7.57
N ASP A 170 1.36 14.52 -8.24
CA ASP A 170 1.98 15.81 -8.05
C ASP A 170 1.11 16.67 -7.12
N THR A 171 1.66 17.13 -6.00
CA THR A 171 0.96 17.94 -5.00
C THR A 171 0.90 19.41 -5.42
N ALA A 172 0.02 20.19 -4.78
CA ALA A 172 -0.15 21.62 -5.09
C ALA A 172 1.11 22.47 -4.80
N ASP A 173 1.97 22.00 -3.87
CA ASP A 173 3.27 22.59 -3.55
C ASP A 173 4.43 22.03 -4.42
N ASN A 174 4.07 21.44 -5.58
CA ASN A 174 5.00 20.96 -6.60
C ASN A 174 5.94 19.83 -6.14
N ARG A 175 5.48 18.97 -5.24
CA ARG A 175 6.19 17.73 -4.88
C ARG A 175 5.63 16.56 -5.68
N ARG A 176 6.51 15.69 -6.13
CA ARG A 176 6.14 14.44 -6.77
C ARG A 176 6.18 13.30 -5.75
N ILE A 177 5.05 12.64 -5.57
CA ILE A 177 4.89 11.53 -4.63
C ILE A 177 4.54 10.27 -5.41
N ILE A 178 5.29 9.20 -5.16
CA ILE A 178 5.06 7.88 -5.76
C ILE A 178 4.36 7.02 -4.72
N VAL A 179 3.13 6.63 -4.99
CA VAL A 179 2.29 5.83 -4.09
C VAL A 179 2.13 4.43 -4.66
N PRO A 180 2.43 3.37 -3.91
CA PRO A 180 2.15 2.00 -4.33
C PRO A 180 0.65 1.80 -4.60
N ASN A 181 0.31 1.15 -5.71
CA ASN A 181 -1.07 0.97 -6.13
C ASN A 181 -1.93 0.23 -5.10
N GLY A 182 -1.34 -0.73 -4.38
CA GLY A 182 -2.00 -1.44 -3.29
C GLY A 182 -2.45 -0.51 -2.15
N ALA A 183 -1.64 0.50 -1.81
CA ALA A 183 -1.99 1.48 -0.78
C ALA A 183 -3.18 2.37 -1.20
N ILE A 184 -3.26 2.72 -2.49
CA ILE A 184 -4.39 3.46 -3.05
C ILE A 184 -5.66 2.59 -3.02
N SER A 185 -5.55 1.35 -3.52
CA SER A 185 -6.69 0.43 -3.65
C SER A 185 -7.24 -0.08 -2.31
N ALA A 186 -6.41 -0.13 -1.27
CA ALA A 186 -6.82 -0.57 0.07
C ALA A 186 -7.59 0.49 0.86
N GLY A 187 -7.52 1.77 0.47
CA GLY A 187 -8.13 2.88 1.16
C GLY A 187 -9.30 3.52 0.41
N THR A 188 -9.83 4.58 1.01
CA THR A 188 -10.81 5.44 0.32
C THR A 188 -10.12 6.26 -0.76
N ILE A 189 -10.73 6.31 -1.93
CA ILE A 189 -10.33 7.18 -3.02
C ILE A 189 -11.35 8.30 -3.14
N GLU A 190 -10.94 9.54 -2.86
CA GLU A 190 -11.75 10.74 -3.09
C GLU A 190 -11.29 11.39 -4.39
N ASN A 191 -12.15 11.39 -5.43
CA ASN A 191 -11.87 12.10 -6.67
C ASN A 191 -12.55 13.47 -6.64
N VAL A 192 -11.75 14.48 -6.33
CA VAL A 192 -12.21 15.88 -6.15
C VAL A 192 -12.63 16.52 -7.48
N SER A 193 -12.05 16.10 -8.59
CA SER A 193 -12.29 16.64 -9.93
C SER A 193 -13.26 15.81 -10.78
N PHE A 194 -13.82 14.72 -10.24
CA PHE A 194 -14.75 13.86 -10.99
C PHE A 194 -16.00 14.63 -11.49
N HIS A 195 -16.58 15.45 -10.62
CA HIS A 195 -17.70 16.32 -10.99
C HIS A 195 -17.19 17.69 -11.43
N PRO A 196 -17.77 18.29 -12.46
CA PRO A 196 -17.33 19.60 -12.97
C PRO A 196 -17.63 20.76 -12.01
N HIS A 197 -18.52 20.55 -11.04
CA HIS A 197 -18.95 21.57 -10.08
C HIS A 197 -18.74 21.09 -8.65
N ARG A 198 -18.33 22.02 -7.79
CA ARG A 198 -18.09 21.77 -6.37
C ARG A 198 -18.78 22.80 -5.51
N ARG A 199 -19.24 22.39 -4.31
CA ARG A 199 -19.86 23.31 -3.36
C ARG A 199 -18.81 23.80 -2.37
N ILE A 200 -18.66 25.12 -2.30
CA ILE A 200 -17.94 25.80 -1.22
C ILE A 200 -18.88 25.91 -0.04
N GLU A 201 -18.39 25.72 1.16
CA GLU A 201 -19.09 25.95 2.40
C GLU A 201 -18.21 26.79 3.32
N VAL A 202 -18.62 28.02 3.60
CA VAL A 202 -17.96 28.91 4.57
C VAL A 202 -18.80 28.94 5.82
N VAL A 203 -18.22 28.56 6.95
CA VAL A 203 -18.84 28.65 8.26
C VAL A 203 -18.44 29.97 8.91
N VAL A 204 -19.42 30.73 9.41
CA VAL A 204 -19.20 31.97 10.13
C VAL A 204 -20.07 32.03 11.36
N GLY A 205 -19.48 32.40 12.48
CA GLY A 205 -20.19 32.66 13.74
C GLY A 205 -20.46 34.16 13.89
N VAL A 206 -21.66 34.50 14.30
CA VAL A 206 -22.04 35.89 14.64
C VAL A 206 -22.47 35.98 16.10
N ASP A 207 -22.41 37.19 16.68
CA ASP A 207 -22.82 37.46 18.04
C ASP A 207 -24.27 37.03 18.30
N TYR A 208 -24.58 36.52 19.48
CA TYR A 208 -25.93 36.12 19.91
C TYR A 208 -26.93 37.27 19.90
N ASN A 209 -26.48 38.53 20.03
CA ASN A 209 -27.31 39.72 19.98
C ASN A 209 -27.59 40.17 18.54
N ALA A 210 -26.97 39.58 17.51
CA ALA A 210 -27.20 39.94 16.12
C ALA A 210 -28.59 39.51 15.66
N ASP A 211 -29.29 40.38 14.89
CA ASP A 211 -30.56 40.03 14.28
C ASP A 211 -30.35 38.96 13.20
N LEU A 212 -31.17 37.89 13.29
CA LEU A 212 -31.03 36.75 12.37
C LEU A 212 -31.43 37.09 10.93
N SER A 213 -32.42 38.00 10.76
CA SER A 213 -32.87 38.39 9.42
C SER A 213 -31.87 39.31 8.75
N GLU A 214 -31.31 40.27 9.48
CA GLU A 214 -30.26 41.16 8.98
C GLU A 214 -29.00 40.40 8.67
N THR A 215 -28.59 39.47 9.56
CA THR A 215 -27.44 38.57 9.30
C THR A 215 -27.63 37.77 8.00
N ARG A 216 -28.81 37.16 7.80
CA ARG A 216 -29.12 36.42 6.58
C ARG A 216 -28.97 37.28 5.34
N LEU A 217 -29.56 38.49 5.33
CA LEU A 217 -29.50 39.43 4.19
C LEU A 217 -28.06 39.84 3.90
N ALA A 218 -27.25 40.12 4.93
CA ALA A 218 -25.84 40.47 4.76
C ALA A 218 -25.06 39.34 4.12
N LEU A 219 -25.27 38.09 4.59
CA LEU A 219 -24.59 36.90 4.05
C LEU A 219 -25.05 36.56 2.62
N GLU A 220 -26.34 36.71 2.30
CA GLU A 220 -26.87 36.57 0.94
C GLU A 220 -26.30 37.61 -0.03
N LYS A 221 -26.15 38.84 0.42
CA LYS A 221 -25.51 39.91 -0.35
C LYS A 221 -24.04 39.64 -0.58
N ALA A 222 -23.33 39.17 0.44
CA ALA A 222 -21.91 38.75 0.31
C ALA A 222 -21.75 37.60 -0.70
N ALA A 223 -22.61 36.60 -0.63
CA ALA A 223 -22.59 35.48 -1.58
C ALA A 223 -22.96 35.92 -3.01
N ALA A 224 -23.81 36.96 -3.17
CA ALA A 224 -24.16 37.51 -4.47
C ALA A 224 -22.98 38.20 -5.21
N ALA A 225 -21.93 38.60 -4.51
CA ALA A 225 -20.70 39.11 -5.14
C ALA A 225 -20.03 38.04 -6.05
N LEU A 226 -20.21 36.75 -5.75
CA LEU A 226 -19.70 35.63 -6.56
C LEU A 226 -20.68 35.21 -7.66
N LYS A 227 -21.72 35.99 -7.98
CA LYS A 227 -22.78 35.61 -8.94
C LYS A 227 -22.23 35.20 -10.31
N SER A 228 -21.14 35.82 -10.79
CA SER A 228 -20.50 35.48 -12.07
C SER A 228 -19.82 34.09 -12.06
N GLN A 229 -19.41 33.61 -10.90
CA GLN A 229 -18.75 32.31 -10.72
C GLN A 229 -19.71 31.23 -10.20
N THR A 230 -20.92 31.66 -9.77
CA THR A 230 -21.91 30.75 -9.17
C THR A 230 -22.62 29.95 -10.25
N ILE A 231 -22.56 28.62 -10.13
CA ILE A 231 -23.32 27.70 -10.97
C ILE A 231 -24.75 27.61 -10.47
N GLN A 232 -25.69 27.94 -11.33
CA GLN A 232 -27.14 27.86 -11.07
C GLN A 232 -27.68 26.52 -11.58
N GLY A 233 -28.77 26.03 -10.96
CA GLY A 233 -29.46 24.82 -11.39
C GLY A 233 -30.23 24.17 -10.25
N GLU A 234 -30.90 23.06 -10.50
CA GLU A 234 -31.66 22.32 -9.50
C GLU A 234 -30.72 21.84 -8.38
N GLY A 235 -31.00 22.27 -7.14
CA GLY A 235 -30.17 21.99 -5.97
C GLY A 235 -28.82 22.68 -5.93
N ARG A 236 -28.57 23.65 -6.85
CA ARG A 236 -27.34 24.43 -6.95
C ARG A 236 -27.64 25.91 -6.80
N GLY A 237 -26.58 26.73 -6.72
CA GLY A 237 -26.68 28.17 -6.52
C GLY A 237 -26.09 28.59 -5.19
N VAL A 238 -26.73 29.60 -4.59
CA VAL A 238 -26.36 30.14 -3.27
C VAL A 238 -27.39 29.66 -2.24
N ALA A 239 -26.92 29.29 -1.05
CA ALA A 239 -27.79 29.02 0.09
C ALA A 239 -27.11 29.51 1.39
N VAL A 240 -27.86 30.29 2.16
CA VAL A 240 -27.45 30.73 3.50
C VAL A 240 -28.31 30.00 4.52
N VAL A 241 -27.67 29.22 5.38
CA VAL A 241 -28.36 28.32 6.33
C VAL A 241 -27.88 28.63 7.76
N LEU A 242 -28.83 28.79 8.66
CA LEU A 242 -28.56 28.80 10.10
C LEU A 242 -28.14 27.37 10.49
N ALA A 243 -26.90 27.20 10.94
CA ALA A 243 -26.29 25.88 11.12
C ALA A 243 -26.39 25.36 12.54
N GLY A 244 -26.33 26.27 13.53
CA GLY A 244 -26.39 25.86 14.94
C GLY A 244 -26.19 27.05 15.88
N LEU A 245 -26.30 26.72 17.17
CA LEU A 245 -25.99 27.61 18.28
C LEU A 245 -24.74 27.05 18.95
N GLY A 246 -23.61 27.71 18.72
CA GLY A 246 -22.30 27.31 19.26
C GLY A 246 -22.05 27.92 20.64
N ASP A 247 -20.91 27.55 21.25
CA ASP A 247 -20.56 27.99 22.63
C ASP A 247 -20.47 29.51 22.77
N SER A 248 -20.06 30.22 21.71
CA SER A 248 -19.84 31.67 21.77
C SER A 248 -20.45 32.44 20.59
N ALA A 249 -21.12 31.74 19.66
CA ALA A 249 -21.62 32.32 18.43
C ALA A 249 -22.84 31.57 17.89
N VAL A 250 -23.68 32.31 17.15
CA VAL A 250 -24.70 31.72 16.28
C VAL A 250 -24.06 31.37 14.95
N GLU A 251 -24.05 30.10 14.60
CA GLU A 251 -23.32 29.57 13.43
C GLU A 251 -24.18 29.61 12.16
N TRP A 252 -23.59 30.17 11.12
CA TRP A 252 -24.17 30.20 9.78
C TRP A 252 -23.27 29.47 8.79
N LYS A 253 -23.88 28.88 7.76
CA LYS A 253 -23.18 28.28 6.61
C LYS A 253 -23.60 28.97 5.34
N VAL A 254 -22.62 29.56 4.67
CA VAL A 254 -22.80 30.15 3.33
C VAL A 254 -22.30 29.14 2.32
N ARG A 255 -23.20 28.68 1.46
CA ARG A 255 -22.94 27.63 0.47
C ARG A 255 -23.04 28.22 -0.93
N VAL A 256 -22.00 27.99 -1.75
CA VAL A 256 -21.98 28.45 -3.14
C VAL A 256 -21.45 27.34 -4.04
N TRP A 257 -22.15 27.08 -5.15
CA TRP A 257 -21.70 26.12 -6.14
C TRP A 257 -20.86 26.81 -7.21
N VAL A 258 -19.64 26.30 -7.45
CA VAL A 258 -18.69 26.85 -8.41
C VAL A 258 -18.09 25.76 -9.30
N ALA A 259 -17.43 26.14 -10.39
CA ALA A 259 -16.60 25.22 -11.15
C ALA A 259 -15.42 24.74 -10.30
N VAL A 260 -15.00 23.50 -10.48
CA VAL A 260 -13.86 22.93 -9.72
C VAL A 260 -12.59 23.74 -9.90
N ALA A 261 -12.35 24.28 -11.09
CA ALA A 261 -11.18 25.11 -11.39
C ALA A 261 -11.13 26.39 -10.54
N ASP A 262 -12.29 26.96 -10.21
CA ASP A 262 -12.40 28.22 -9.48
C ASP A 262 -12.55 28.04 -7.97
N TYR A 263 -12.55 26.80 -7.49
CA TYR A 263 -12.90 26.48 -6.10
C TYR A 263 -12.10 27.30 -5.08
N TRP A 264 -10.78 27.32 -5.21
CA TRP A 264 -9.93 27.98 -4.20
C TRP A 264 -10.03 29.50 -4.25
N SER A 265 -10.02 30.08 -5.44
CA SER A 265 -10.15 31.53 -5.61
C SER A 265 -11.54 32.03 -5.19
N ALA A 266 -12.59 31.29 -5.51
CA ALA A 266 -13.94 31.61 -5.07
C ALA A 266 -14.13 31.44 -3.57
N GLN A 267 -13.49 30.46 -2.95
CA GLN A 267 -13.53 30.28 -1.50
C GLN A 267 -12.87 31.42 -0.75
N GLU A 268 -11.70 31.84 -1.19
CA GLU A 268 -10.99 33.00 -0.62
C GLU A 268 -11.82 34.28 -0.76
N CYS A 269 -12.35 34.54 -1.96
CA CYS A 269 -13.23 35.67 -2.22
C CYS A 269 -14.48 35.63 -1.33
N LEU A 270 -15.15 34.48 -1.21
CA LEU A 270 -16.34 34.35 -0.37
C LEU A 270 -16.06 34.64 1.11
N ILE A 271 -14.94 34.19 1.63
CA ILE A 271 -14.53 34.49 3.02
C ILE A 271 -14.36 36.00 3.21
N GLY A 272 -13.68 36.66 2.26
CA GLY A 272 -13.50 38.12 2.27
C GLY A 272 -14.82 38.89 2.22
N GLU A 273 -15.70 38.53 1.28
CA GLU A 273 -17.00 39.18 1.10
C GLU A 273 -17.93 38.96 2.32
N VAL A 274 -17.91 37.76 2.92
CA VAL A 274 -18.65 37.47 4.16
C VAL A 274 -18.18 38.38 5.30
N LYS A 275 -16.85 38.52 5.48
CA LYS A 275 -16.30 39.40 6.52
C LYS A 275 -16.68 40.85 6.30
N GLN A 276 -16.48 41.38 5.09
CA GLN A 276 -16.82 42.76 4.74
C GLN A 276 -18.32 43.03 4.81
N GLY A 277 -19.14 42.07 4.38
CA GLY A 277 -20.58 42.15 4.43
C GLY A 277 -21.12 42.32 5.85
N LEU A 278 -20.63 41.51 6.78
CA LEU A 278 -20.99 41.58 8.20
C LEU A 278 -20.51 42.90 8.83
N ASP A 279 -19.28 43.30 8.55
CA ASP A 279 -18.73 44.57 9.07
C ASP A 279 -19.51 45.78 8.59
N SER A 280 -19.99 45.78 7.32
CA SER A 280 -20.74 46.88 6.74
C SER A 280 -22.10 47.15 7.40
N VAL A 281 -22.69 46.15 8.03
CA VAL A 281 -23.95 46.24 8.80
C VAL A 281 -23.75 46.23 10.30
N GLY A 282 -22.48 46.24 10.78
CA GLY A 282 -22.17 46.29 12.20
C GLY A 282 -22.39 44.97 12.94
N ILE A 283 -22.50 43.85 12.23
CA ILE A 283 -22.64 42.52 12.83
C ILE A 283 -21.28 42.00 13.25
N SER A 284 -21.08 41.75 14.53
CA SER A 284 -19.82 41.30 15.09
C SER A 284 -19.63 39.79 14.95
N ILE A 285 -18.40 39.40 14.63
CA ILE A 285 -17.91 38.02 14.79
C ILE A 285 -17.30 37.94 16.19
N PRO A 286 -17.93 37.21 17.13
CA PRO A 286 -17.51 37.25 18.53
C PRO A 286 -16.17 36.54 18.75
N PHE A 287 -15.41 37.05 19.71
CA PHE A 287 -14.33 36.30 20.33
C PHE A 287 -14.91 35.24 21.25
N PRO A 288 -14.14 34.24 21.72
CA PRO A 288 -14.60 33.29 22.71
C PRO A 288 -15.17 34.00 23.93
N GLN A 289 -16.42 33.71 24.29
CA GLN A 289 -17.15 34.29 25.41
C GLN A 289 -16.97 33.40 26.64
N MET A 290 -16.86 34.04 27.83
CA MET A 290 -16.79 33.32 29.10
C MET A 290 -17.56 34.11 30.18
N ASP A 291 -18.53 33.48 30.81
CA ASP A 291 -19.20 34.01 31.97
C ASP A 291 -18.36 33.73 33.20
N VAL A 292 -17.88 34.82 33.89
CA VAL A 292 -17.07 34.71 35.08
C VAL A 292 -17.90 35.16 36.29
N HIS A 293 -18.25 34.22 37.16
CA HIS A 293 -18.92 34.50 38.41
C HIS A 293 -17.90 34.74 39.56
N PHE A 294 -17.82 35.96 40.05
CA PHE A 294 -17.00 36.29 41.21
C PHE A 294 -17.80 36.07 42.46
N ASN A 295 -17.51 35.04 43.24
CA ASN A 295 -18.02 34.90 44.60
C ASN A 295 -17.08 35.67 45.54
N GLN A 296 -17.58 36.78 46.10
CA GLN A 296 -16.87 37.45 47.20
C GLN A 296 -16.86 36.51 48.42
N ILE A 297 -15.74 35.91 48.71
CA ILE A 297 -15.52 35.25 49.99
C ILE A 297 -15.31 36.38 51.02
N ASP A 298 -16.26 36.53 51.94
CA ASP A 298 -16.09 37.50 53.05
C ASP A 298 -14.74 37.26 53.75
N SER A 299 -13.93 38.29 53.81
CA SER A 299 -12.57 38.19 54.39
C SER A 299 -12.58 37.80 55.89
N ALA A 300 -13.77 37.75 56.52
CA ALA A 300 -14.00 37.26 57.87
C ALA A 300 -13.91 35.70 57.99
N GLU A 301 -14.10 34.95 56.91
CA GLU A 301 -14.04 33.47 56.92
C GLU A 301 -12.67 32.88 56.53
N LEU A 302 -11.75 33.70 56.15
CA LEU A 302 -10.38 33.19 55.86
C LEU A 302 -9.67 32.84 57.17
N PRO A 303 -9.36 31.59 57.47
CA PRO A 303 -8.59 31.25 58.66
C PRO A 303 -7.26 31.99 58.59
N ARG A 304 -7.03 32.93 59.55
CA ARG A 304 -5.78 33.65 59.67
C ARG A 304 -4.64 32.64 59.79
N ARG A 305 -3.98 32.33 58.70
CA ARG A 305 -2.73 31.57 58.71
C ARG A 305 -1.70 32.42 59.48
N ARG A 306 -1.47 32.09 60.77
CA ARG A 306 -0.33 32.63 61.48
C ARG A 306 0.94 32.25 60.70
N PRO A 307 1.80 33.21 60.36
CA PRO A 307 3.05 32.86 59.72
C PRO A 307 3.85 32.03 60.74
N ARG A 308 4.12 30.78 60.43
CA ARG A 308 5.10 29.99 61.15
C ARG A 308 6.47 30.56 60.78
N VAL A 309 6.96 31.53 61.60
CA VAL A 309 8.35 31.97 61.58
C VAL A 309 9.16 30.79 62.11
N ARG A 310 9.77 30.05 61.25
CA ARG A 310 10.77 29.04 61.60
C ARG A 310 12.04 29.80 61.96
N PRO A 311 12.57 29.70 63.19
CA PRO A 311 13.81 30.38 63.53
C PRO A 311 14.93 29.76 62.66
N LEU A 312 15.64 30.62 61.95
CA LEU A 312 16.87 30.26 61.26
C LEU A 312 17.91 29.78 62.31
N ARG A 313 18.18 28.48 62.23
CA ARG A 313 19.30 27.84 62.96
C ARG A 313 20.60 28.47 62.43
N ARG A 314 21.29 29.28 63.25
CA ARG A 314 22.65 29.69 62.96
C ARG A 314 23.55 28.46 62.97
N GLU A 315 23.97 28.06 61.81
CA GLU A 315 25.09 27.11 61.67
C GLU A 315 26.39 27.93 61.76
N ASN A 316 27.19 27.50 62.71
CA ASN A 316 28.55 28.02 62.95
C ASN A 316 29.41 27.78 61.72
N HIS A 317 29.90 28.87 61.16
CA HIS A 317 30.98 28.86 60.16
C HIS A 317 32.31 28.90 60.98
N ASP A 318 32.86 27.71 61.22
CA ASP A 318 34.28 27.56 61.55
C ASP A 318 34.81 26.21 60.97
N ALA A 319 35.92 26.33 60.28
CA ALA A 319 36.84 25.30 59.84
C ALA A 319 36.54 24.60 58.49
N PHE A 320 37.15 25.10 57.44
CA PHE A 320 38.15 24.27 56.74
C PHE A 320 38.97 25.16 55.77
N THR A 321 40.10 25.61 56.26
CA THR A 321 41.23 26.07 55.43
C THR A 321 42.01 24.78 55.03
N GLY A 322 42.34 24.66 53.77
CA GLY A 322 43.47 23.83 53.42
C GLY A 322 43.39 23.06 52.11
N SER A 323 44.24 23.47 51.25
CA SER A 323 45.02 22.67 50.34
C SER A 323 44.68 22.73 48.85
N ALA A 324 45.59 23.40 48.21
CA ALA A 324 45.84 23.48 46.77
C ALA A 324 46.31 22.15 46.16
N GLY A 325 46.16 22.02 44.86
CA GLY A 325 46.77 20.98 43.98
C GLY A 325 46.04 20.95 42.65
N SER A 326 46.43 21.75 41.71
CA SER A 326 47.14 21.49 40.44
C SER A 326 46.88 20.07 39.88
N ASP A 327 46.30 19.98 38.71
CA ASP A 327 46.95 19.73 37.46
C ASP A 327 45.95 19.55 36.29
N ARG A 328 46.30 20.20 35.22
CA ARG A 328 45.88 19.90 33.85
C ARG A 328 46.66 18.67 33.32
N PRO A 329 46.32 18.12 32.21
CA PRO A 329 45.97 18.79 30.93
C PRO A 329 44.56 18.60 30.40
#